data_14d6ee5cd4bc1bbb8161fb7a4fa2635a
#
_entry.id   14d6ee5cd4bc1bbb8161fb7a4fa2635a
#
_cell.length_a   1.000
_cell.length_b   1.000
_cell.length_c   1.000
_cell.angle_alpha   90.00
_cell.angle_beta   90.00
_cell.angle_gamma   90.00
#
_symmetry.space_group_name_H-M   'P 1'
#
loop_
_entity.id
_entity.type
_entity.pdbx_description
1 polymer ?
#
loop_
_entity_poly.entity_id
_entity_poly.type
_entity_poly.pdbx_seq_one_letter_code
_entity_poly.pdbx_strand_id
1 'polypeptide(L)'
;MNDLSVLAGGALAGLAQTITGHPFDTVKVRYISYNLNINKKYSIRDCIKQIKSEGYRYFYKGVLTPMVSSVFINVQTFYIFSYSNTNITNNCFISGAITGGLLTFTESPTDLIKSRLQINSLSTYSDVIKNMKIKDITKGFNICLFRNILSTGLYFGSYSTIKQRIDNDNLGSLAGGIVAGVLGWAPIYPLDNIKTRLQTDTNNKYTCVLDCIRKTIHTEGYRGFGNGFIPCIIRAIIVNPFIFLAYEVGVKYF
;
A
#
# COMPACT_ATOMS: atom_id res chain seq x y z
N MET A 1 -2.00 -17.26 24.37
CA MET A 1 -0.93 -16.47 23.71
C MET A 1 -0.84 -15.17 24.47
N ASN A 2 0.36 -14.77 24.85
CA ASN A 2 0.55 -13.48 25.54
C ASN A 2 0.36 -12.34 24.53
N ASP A 3 -0.33 -11.27 24.94
CA ASP A 3 -0.53 -10.11 24.06
C ASP A 3 0.78 -9.53 23.53
N LEU A 4 1.86 -9.64 24.32
CA LEU A 4 3.19 -9.20 23.93
C LEU A 4 3.78 -10.00 22.76
N SER A 5 3.58 -11.33 22.73
CA SER A 5 4.07 -12.19 21.63
C SER A 5 3.35 -11.89 20.32
N VAL A 6 2.05 -11.58 20.38
CA VAL A 6 1.25 -11.21 19.21
C VAL A 6 1.70 -9.86 18.64
N LEU A 7 1.96 -8.89 19.52
CA LEU A 7 2.47 -7.57 19.13
C LEU A 7 3.87 -7.67 18.52
N ALA A 8 4.76 -8.47 19.12
CA ALA A 8 6.10 -8.72 18.59
C ALA A 8 6.05 -9.43 17.22
N GLY A 9 5.21 -10.46 17.09
CA GLY A 9 4.96 -11.15 15.82
C GLY A 9 4.45 -10.20 14.73
N GLY A 10 3.48 -9.35 15.07
CA GLY A 10 2.95 -8.34 14.16
C GLY A 10 3.98 -7.30 13.73
N ALA A 11 4.83 -6.85 14.66
CA ALA A 11 5.91 -5.92 14.37
C ALA A 11 6.95 -6.53 13.42
N LEU A 12 7.41 -7.77 13.68
CA LEU A 12 8.35 -8.48 12.81
C LEU A 12 7.76 -8.77 11.44
N ALA A 13 6.48 -9.16 11.37
CA ALA A 13 5.76 -9.34 10.13
C ALA A 13 5.71 -8.05 9.30
N GLY A 14 5.43 -6.89 9.94
CA GLY A 14 5.42 -5.58 9.29
C GLY A 14 6.80 -5.17 8.76
N LEU A 15 7.86 -5.43 9.51
CA LEU A 15 9.25 -5.19 9.08
C LEU A 15 9.62 -6.08 7.88
N ALA A 16 9.35 -7.39 7.97
CA ALA A 16 9.62 -8.33 6.89
C ALA A 16 8.85 -7.95 5.62
N GLN A 17 7.58 -7.59 5.75
CA GLN A 17 6.74 -7.08 4.66
C GLN A 17 7.38 -5.85 3.99
N THR A 18 7.86 -4.91 4.79
CA THR A 18 8.45 -3.67 4.27
C THR A 18 9.77 -3.95 3.55
N ILE A 19 10.67 -4.71 4.16
CA ILE A 19 11.99 -5.02 3.59
C ILE A 19 11.86 -5.80 2.29
N THR A 20 11.06 -6.85 2.26
CA THR A 20 10.90 -7.70 1.07
C THR A 20 10.04 -7.05 -0.01
N GLY A 21 9.05 -6.24 0.37
CA GLY A 21 8.10 -5.60 -0.55
C GLY A 21 8.61 -4.32 -1.20
N HIS A 22 9.48 -3.58 -0.53
CA HIS A 22 9.90 -2.24 -0.96
C HIS A 22 10.49 -2.16 -2.37
N PRO A 23 11.33 -3.11 -2.84
CA PRO A 23 11.83 -3.12 -4.21
C PRO A 23 10.71 -3.13 -5.26
N PHE A 24 9.66 -3.92 -5.02
CA PHE A 24 8.51 -3.99 -5.92
C PHE A 24 7.70 -2.70 -5.92
N ASP A 25 7.53 -2.09 -4.74
CA ASP A 25 6.88 -0.80 -4.60
C ASP A 25 7.64 0.29 -5.36
N THR A 26 8.97 0.32 -5.27
CA THR A 26 9.82 1.28 -5.99
C THR A 26 9.67 1.11 -7.51
N VAL A 27 9.72 -0.13 -8.01
CA VAL A 27 9.51 -0.41 -9.44
C VAL A 27 8.12 0.05 -9.89
N LYS A 28 7.07 -0.26 -9.10
CA LYS A 28 5.70 0.15 -9.40
C LYS A 28 5.57 1.67 -9.51
N VAL A 29 6.04 2.39 -8.50
CA VAL A 29 5.91 3.86 -8.44
C VAL A 29 6.69 4.53 -9.57
N ARG A 30 7.93 4.11 -9.82
CA ARG A 30 8.73 4.64 -10.93
C ARG A 30 8.12 4.32 -12.29
N TYR A 31 7.64 3.09 -12.50
CA TYR A 31 6.99 2.70 -13.75
C TYR A 31 5.77 3.58 -14.05
N ILE A 32 4.93 3.84 -13.05
CA ILE A 32 3.77 4.73 -13.18
C ILE A 32 4.24 6.15 -13.49
N SER A 33 5.21 6.67 -12.73
CA SER A 33 5.70 8.04 -12.88
C SER A 33 6.40 8.31 -14.23
N TYR A 34 7.20 7.37 -14.72
CA TYR A 34 7.87 7.51 -16.01
C TYR A 34 6.88 7.51 -17.18
N ASN A 35 5.86 6.66 -17.14
CA ASN A 35 4.81 6.66 -18.17
C ASN A 35 3.99 7.98 -18.18
N LEU A 36 4.01 8.76 -17.08
CA LEU A 36 3.39 10.07 -17.02
C LEU A 36 4.20 11.15 -17.75
N ASN A 37 5.52 11.04 -17.77
CA ASN A 37 6.42 12.09 -18.21
C ASN A 37 6.97 11.90 -19.64
N ILE A 38 6.85 10.70 -20.19
CA ILE A 38 7.46 10.35 -21.49
C ILE A 38 6.36 9.83 -22.41
N ASN A 39 6.23 10.44 -23.60
CA ASN A 39 5.33 10.00 -24.68
C ASN A 39 5.73 8.64 -25.32
N LYS A 40 6.67 7.90 -24.73
CA LYS A 40 7.08 6.55 -25.14
C LYS A 40 6.62 5.55 -24.09
N LYS A 41 6.08 4.41 -24.57
CA LYS A 41 5.78 3.25 -23.70
C LYS A 41 7.07 2.77 -23.02
N TYR A 42 7.21 3.09 -21.74
CA TYR A 42 8.32 2.63 -20.92
C TYR A 42 8.00 1.24 -20.39
N SER A 43 8.90 0.28 -20.58
CA SER A 43 8.70 -1.10 -20.12
C SER A 43 9.10 -1.24 -18.64
N ILE A 44 8.47 -2.19 -17.92
CA ILE A 44 8.92 -2.57 -16.56
C ILE A 44 10.39 -3.00 -16.57
N ARG A 45 10.84 -3.71 -17.62
CA ARG A 45 12.25 -4.13 -17.78
C ARG A 45 13.19 -2.94 -17.88
N ASP A 46 12.79 -1.89 -18.60
CA ASP A 46 13.60 -0.67 -18.75
C ASP A 46 13.67 0.10 -17.42
N CYS A 47 12.56 0.15 -16.68
CA CYS A 47 12.52 0.71 -15.34
C CYS A 47 13.51 -0.02 -14.39
N ILE A 48 13.49 -1.35 -14.38
CA ILE A 48 14.42 -2.15 -13.57
C ILE A 48 15.87 -1.91 -14.00
N LYS A 49 16.17 -1.87 -15.32
CA LYS A 49 17.53 -1.57 -15.83
C LYS A 49 17.99 -0.20 -15.39
N GLN A 50 17.14 0.80 -15.48
CA GLN A 50 17.46 2.16 -15.04
C GLN A 50 17.74 2.23 -13.53
N ILE A 51 16.91 1.60 -12.67
CA ILE A 51 17.18 1.56 -11.23
C ILE A 51 18.52 0.87 -10.95
N LYS A 52 18.84 -0.23 -11.67
CA LYS A 52 20.12 -0.92 -11.53
C LYS A 52 21.31 -0.06 -11.97
N SER A 53 21.17 0.74 -13.02
CA SER A 53 22.23 1.66 -13.47
C SER A 53 22.47 2.81 -12.51
N GLU A 54 21.44 3.25 -11.79
CA GLU A 54 21.56 4.23 -10.70
C GLU A 54 22.21 3.60 -9.44
N GLY A 55 22.06 2.27 -9.24
CA GLY A 55 22.61 1.50 -8.14
C GLY A 55 21.55 0.72 -7.36
N TYR A 56 21.92 -0.46 -6.84
CA TYR A 56 20.99 -1.33 -6.11
C TYR A 56 20.36 -0.69 -4.86
N ARG A 57 21.04 0.26 -4.23
CA ARG A 57 20.52 1.01 -3.07
C ARG A 57 19.25 1.80 -3.40
N TYR A 58 19.04 2.18 -4.65
CA TYR A 58 17.85 2.93 -5.06
C TYR A 58 16.56 2.09 -5.06
N PHE A 59 16.65 0.76 -5.05
CA PHE A 59 15.49 -0.09 -4.79
C PHE A 59 14.91 0.10 -3.39
N TYR A 60 15.76 0.49 -2.43
CA TYR A 60 15.37 0.70 -1.01
C TYR A 60 15.28 2.17 -0.63
N LYS A 61 15.33 3.07 -1.60
CA LYS A 61 15.20 4.50 -1.32
C LYS A 61 13.82 4.82 -0.76
N GLY A 62 13.77 5.46 0.41
CA GLY A 62 12.52 5.78 1.09
C GLY A 62 11.97 4.66 1.99
N VAL A 63 12.72 3.56 2.23
CA VAL A 63 12.27 2.42 3.06
C VAL A 63 12.06 2.78 4.53
N LEU A 64 12.76 3.79 5.05
CA LEU A 64 12.64 4.19 6.45
C LEU A 64 11.22 4.65 6.82
N THR A 65 10.58 5.41 5.92
CA THR A 65 9.21 5.88 6.17
C THR A 65 8.22 4.73 6.37
N PRO A 66 8.10 3.74 5.45
CA PRO A 66 7.21 2.60 5.69
C PRO A 66 7.67 1.68 6.83
N MET A 67 8.96 1.58 7.13
CA MET A 67 9.42 0.80 8.29
C MET A 67 8.92 1.39 9.61
N VAL A 68 9.04 2.70 9.78
CA VAL A 68 8.55 3.37 10.99
C VAL A 68 7.03 3.37 11.03
N SER A 69 6.38 3.65 9.92
CA SER A 69 4.92 3.75 9.88
C SER A 69 4.22 2.39 9.99
N SER A 70 4.83 1.28 9.54
CA SER A 70 4.20 -0.03 9.56
C SER A 70 3.79 -0.49 10.97
N VAL A 71 4.63 -0.23 11.97
CA VAL A 71 4.31 -0.56 13.37
C VAL A 71 3.09 0.23 13.84
N PHE A 72 3.11 1.55 13.66
CA PHE A 72 1.99 2.41 14.05
C PHE A 72 0.70 2.07 13.30
N ILE A 73 0.79 1.83 12.00
CA ILE A 73 -0.37 1.50 11.16
C ILE A 73 -0.97 0.15 11.59
N ASN A 74 -0.16 -0.87 11.85
CA ASN A 74 -0.67 -2.17 12.28
C ASN A 74 -1.35 -2.09 13.65
N VAL A 75 -0.74 -1.41 14.63
CA VAL A 75 -1.36 -1.19 15.94
C VAL A 75 -2.69 -0.45 15.82
N GLN A 76 -2.71 0.66 15.06
CA GLN A 76 -3.94 1.42 14.81
C GLN A 76 -5.00 0.58 14.10
N THR A 77 -4.60 -0.22 13.10
CA THR A 77 -5.53 -1.06 12.34
C THR A 77 -6.26 -2.04 13.24
N PHE A 78 -5.53 -2.80 14.04
CA PHE A 78 -6.13 -3.79 14.94
C PHE A 78 -6.97 -3.13 16.05
N TYR A 79 -6.49 -2.04 16.62
CA TYR A 79 -7.22 -1.32 17.67
C TYR A 79 -8.54 -0.74 17.14
N ILE A 80 -8.49 0.01 16.03
CA ILE A 80 -9.68 0.65 15.45
C ILE A 80 -10.67 -0.41 14.95
N PHE A 81 -10.18 -1.47 14.32
CA PHE A 81 -11.05 -2.56 13.84
C PHE A 81 -11.74 -3.26 15.02
N SER A 82 -11.00 -3.65 16.05
CA SER A 82 -11.56 -4.31 17.23
C SER A 82 -12.58 -3.41 17.93
N TYR A 83 -12.24 -2.14 18.16
CA TYR A 83 -13.14 -1.18 18.78
C TYR A 83 -14.42 -0.96 17.95
N SER A 84 -14.28 -0.80 16.63
CA SER A 84 -15.42 -0.59 15.74
C SER A 84 -16.32 -1.83 15.67
N ASN A 85 -15.72 -3.02 15.65
CA ASN A 85 -16.46 -4.28 15.56
C ASN A 85 -17.22 -4.63 16.85
N THR A 86 -16.70 -4.22 18.01
CA THR A 86 -17.36 -4.49 19.30
C THR A 86 -18.36 -3.41 19.70
N ASN A 87 -18.08 -2.13 19.44
CA ASN A 87 -18.84 -1.02 19.99
C ASN A 87 -19.74 -0.29 18.98
N ILE A 88 -19.43 -0.37 17.67
CA ILE A 88 -20.16 0.38 16.65
C ILE A 88 -21.05 -0.54 15.81
N THR A 89 -20.49 -1.65 15.31
CA THR A 89 -21.22 -2.56 14.40
C THR A 89 -20.61 -3.95 14.41
N ASN A 90 -21.45 -4.98 14.44
CA ASN A 90 -21.01 -6.39 14.35
C ASN A 90 -20.69 -6.82 12.89
N ASN A 91 -20.70 -5.88 11.94
CA ASN A 91 -20.42 -6.17 10.55
C ASN A 91 -18.96 -5.86 10.21
N CYS A 92 -18.16 -6.92 9.93
CA CYS A 92 -16.75 -6.80 9.61
C CYS A 92 -16.43 -5.95 8.37
N PHE A 93 -17.35 -5.84 7.39
CA PHE A 93 -17.18 -4.96 6.23
C PHE A 93 -17.26 -3.49 6.66
N ILE A 94 -18.24 -3.14 7.49
CA ILE A 94 -18.44 -1.76 7.96
C ILE A 94 -17.32 -1.38 8.93
N SER A 95 -16.98 -2.24 9.89
CA SER A 95 -15.86 -2.04 10.81
C SER A 95 -14.54 -1.84 10.07
N GLY A 96 -14.29 -2.66 9.02
CA GLY A 96 -13.15 -2.50 8.14
C GLY A 96 -13.17 -1.18 7.37
N ALA A 97 -14.32 -0.75 6.87
CA ALA A 97 -14.48 0.53 6.19
C ALA A 97 -14.18 1.72 7.09
N ILE A 98 -14.69 1.72 8.32
CA ILE A 98 -14.38 2.74 9.35
C ILE A 98 -12.88 2.75 9.65
N THR A 99 -12.30 1.58 9.84
CA THR A 99 -10.85 1.43 10.07
C THR A 99 -10.04 2.06 8.94
N GLY A 100 -10.34 1.72 7.69
CA GLY A 100 -9.66 2.29 6.51
C GLY A 100 -9.81 3.80 6.40
N GLY A 101 -10.97 4.33 6.72
CA GLY A 101 -11.22 5.76 6.75
C GLY A 101 -10.32 6.50 7.75
N LEU A 102 -10.23 6.01 8.98
CA LEU A 102 -9.39 6.60 10.03
C LEU A 102 -7.90 6.42 9.76
N LEU A 103 -7.47 5.27 9.24
CA LEU A 103 -6.08 5.02 8.86
C LEU A 103 -5.57 5.97 7.77
N THR A 104 -6.45 6.51 6.94
CA THR A 104 -6.06 7.42 5.86
C THR A 104 -5.32 8.65 6.37
N PHE A 105 -5.64 9.14 7.57
CA PHE A 105 -4.95 10.30 8.16
C PHE A 105 -3.47 10.01 8.45
N THR A 106 -3.12 8.78 8.78
CA THR A 106 -1.73 8.36 9.01
C THR A 106 -1.04 7.90 7.72
N GLU A 107 -1.75 7.14 6.89
CA GLU A 107 -1.17 6.57 5.66
C GLU A 107 -0.94 7.61 4.56
N SER A 108 -1.85 8.58 4.37
CA SER A 108 -1.74 9.51 3.26
C SER A 108 -0.46 10.36 3.29
N PRO A 109 -0.04 10.96 4.41
CA PRO A 109 1.23 11.68 4.49
C PRO A 109 2.45 10.78 4.30
N THR A 110 2.44 9.58 4.89
CA THR A 110 3.57 8.65 4.81
C THR A 110 3.77 8.12 3.39
N ASP A 111 2.68 7.80 2.70
CA ASP A 111 2.70 7.36 1.31
C ASP A 111 3.17 8.46 0.36
N LEU A 112 2.80 9.72 0.62
CA LEU A 112 3.26 10.86 -0.17
C LEU A 112 4.79 11.02 -0.07
N ILE A 113 5.34 10.99 1.15
CA ILE A 113 6.79 11.09 1.37
C ILE A 113 7.50 9.92 0.69
N LYS A 114 7.03 8.69 0.92
CA LYS A 114 7.57 7.47 0.29
C LYS A 114 7.58 7.59 -1.24
N SER A 115 6.46 7.93 -1.84
CA SER A 115 6.31 8.01 -3.30
C SER A 115 7.24 9.05 -3.90
N ARG A 116 7.37 10.23 -3.29
CA ARG A 116 8.27 11.28 -3.76
C ARG A 116 9.74 10.90 -3.67
N LEU A 117 10.15 10.21 -2.61
CA LEU A 117 11.52 9.70 -2.46
C LEU A 117 11.84 8.61 -3.50
N GLN A 118 10.89 7.76 -3.83
CA GLN A 118 11.08 6.69 -4.82
C GLN A 118 11.25 7.20 -6.25
N ILE A 119 10.63 8.33 -6.59
CA ILE A 119 10.73 8.93 -7.93
C ILE A 119 12.04 9.69 -8.10
N ASN A 120 12.40 10.52 -7.14
CA ASN A 120 13.55 11.38 -7.24
C ASN A 120 14.76 10.75 -6.53
N SER A 121 15.68 10.19 -7.32
CA SER A 121 16.87 9.51 -6.81
C SER A 121 17.82 10.42 -6.02
N LEU A 122 17.82 11.71 -6.28
CA LEU A 122 18.72 12.69 -5.64
C LEU A 122 18.13 13.36 -4.39
N SER A 123 16.83 13.21 -4.11
CA SER A 123 16.19 13.86 -2.95
C SER A 123 16.46 13.10 -1.66
N THR A 124 16.73 13.87 -0.60
CA THR A 124 16.78 13.37 0.77
C THR A 124 15.41 13.54 1.45
N TYR A 125 15.21 12.88 2.60
CA TYR A 125 14.00 13.07 3.43
C TYR A 125 13.79 14.53 3.78
N SER A 126 14.86 15.23 4.19
CA SER A 126 14.81 16.65 4.53
C SER A 126 14.34 17.52 3.36
N ASP A 127 14.85 17.25 2.15
CA ASP A 127 14.45 18.01 0.96
C ASP A 127 12.99 17.82 0.60
N VAL A 128 12.51 16.57 0.70
CA VAL A 128 11.10 16.26 0.42
C VAL A 128 10.19 16.96 1.42
N ILE A 129 10.50 16.88 2.72
CA ILE A 129 9.68 17.50 3.78
C ILE A 129 9.69 19.03 3.67
N LYS A 130 10.86 19.66 3.47
CA LYS A 130 10.96 21.11 3.34
C LYS A 130 10.22 21.68 2.13
N ASN A 131 10.21 20.94 1.02
CA ASN A 131 9.55 21.36 -0.21
C ASN A 131 8.07 20.93 -0.28
N MET A 132 7.56 20.24 0.74
CA MET A 132 6.18 19.77 0.80
C MET A 132 5.24 20.91 1.24
N LYS A 133 4.25 21.22 0.40
CA LYS A 133 3.21 22.19 0.72
C LYS A 133 2.00 21.46 1.32
N ILE A 134 1.23 22.14 2.18
CA ILE A 134 -0.02 21.58 2.74
C ILE A 134 -0.98 21.12 1.63
N LYS A 135 -1.05 21.87 0.52
CA LYS A 135 -1.83 21.50 -0.66
C LYS A 135 -1.43 20.15 -1.28
N ASP A 136 -0.18 19.73 -1.12
CA ASP A 136 0.29 18.45 -1.63
C ASP A 136 -0.21 17.28 -0.78
N ILE A 137 -0.32 17.49 0.53
CA ILE A 137 -0.87 16.48 1.47
C ILE A 137 -2.35 16.24 1.18
N THR A 138 -3.10 17.30 0.89
CA THR A 138 -4.53 17.20 0.55
C THR A 138 -4.76 16.69 -0.87
N LYS A 139 -3.76 16.88 -1.76
CA LYS A 139 -3.82 16.38 -3.13
C LYS A 139 -3.73 14.85 -3.13
N GLY A 140 -4.81 14.18 -3.44
CA GLY A 140 -4.91 12.72 -3.39
C GLY A 140 -5.44 12.15 -2.08
N PHE A 141 -5.68 12.97 -1.04
CA PHE A 141 -6.27 12.48 0.20
C PHE A 141 -7.63 11.82 -0.02
N ASN A 142 -8.52 12.47 -0.79
CA ASN A 142 -9.85 11.95 -1.08
C ASN A 142 -9.80 10.58 -1.79
N ILE A 143 -8.91 10.40 -2.76
CA ILE A 143 -8.76 9.11 -3.44
C ILE A 143 -8.15 8.05 -2.51
N CYS A 144 -7.21 8.46 -1.63
CA CYS A 144 -6.66 7.60 -0.60
C CYS A 144 -7.74 7.14 0.38
N LEU A 145 -8.61 8.07 0.81
CA LEU A 145 -9.74 7.78 1.70
C LEU A 145 -10.69 6.76 1.07
N PHE A 146 -11.13 7.00 -0.16
CA PHE A 146 -11.98 6.07 -0.90
C PHE A 146 -11.33 4.68 -1.05
N ARG A 147 -10.06 4.66 -1.44
CA ARG A 147 -9.28 3.43 -1.57
C ARG A 147 -9.24 2.65 -0.26
N ASN A 148 -8.90 3.32 0.84
CA ASN A 148 -8.74 2.66 2.13
C ASN A 148 -10.07 2.14 2.68
N ILE A 149 -11.15 2.92 2.59
CA ILE A 149 -12.49 2.49 3.00
C ILE A 149 -12.87 1.19 2.28
N LEU A 150 -12.74 1.15 0.96
CA LEU A 150 -13.09 -0.03 0.17
C LEU A 150 -12.14 -1.19 0.40
N SER A 151 -10.82 -0.94 0.42
CA SER A 151 -9.80 -1.97 0.60
C SER A 151 -9.93 -2.69 1.94
N THR A 152 -9.95 -1.93 3.02
CA THR A 152 -10.00 -2.48 4.38
C THR A 152 -11.36 -3.12 4.67
N GLY A 153 -12.44 -2.53 4.15
CA GLY A 153 -13.77 -3.12 4.24
C GLY A 153 -13.83 -4.49 3.56
N LEU A 154 -13.39 -4.58 2.31
CA LEU A 154 -13.32 -5.85 1.59
C LEU A 154 -12.37 -6.84 2.24
N TYR A 155 -11.22 -6.38 2.73
CA TYR A 155 -10.23 -7.22 3.39
C TYR A 155 -10.80 -7.90 4.64
N PHE A 156 -11.26 -7.14 5.62
CA PHE A 156 -11.78 -7.71 6.87
C PHE A 156 -13.10 -8.46 6.66
N GLY A 157 -13.98 -7.95 5.79
CA GLY A 157 -15.23 -8.61 5.48
C GLY A 157 -15.05 -9.97 4.80
N SER A 158 -14.19 -10.04 3.78
CA SER A 158 -13.91 -11.31 3.09
C SER A 158 -13.14 -12.29 4.00
N TYR A 159 -12.18 -11.78 4.79
CA TYR A 159 -11.47 -12.60 5.78
C TYR A 159 -12.43 -13.28 6.75
N SER A 160 -13.30 -12.50 7.38
CA SER A 160 -14.29 -13.01 8.33
C SER A 160 -15.23 -14.03 7.69
N THR A 161 -15.71 -13.72 6.48
CA THR A 161 -16.64 -14.63 5.75
C THR A 161 -16.00 -15.97 5.42
N ILE A 162 -14.73 -15.96 4.98
CA ILE A 162 -14.01 -17.20 4.64
C ILE A 162 -13.65 -17.99 5.90
N LYS A 163 -13.14 -17.31 6.93
CA LYS A 163 -12.77 -17.93 8.19
C LYS A 163 -13.95 -18.65 8.84
N GLN A 164 -15.15 -18.08 8.80
CA GLN A 164 -16.37 -18.69 9.36
C GLN A 164 -16.86 -19.91 8.58
N ARG A 165 -16.44 -20.10 7.32
CA ARG A 165 -16.85 -21.23 6.47
C ARG A 165 -15.94 -22.45 6.57
N ILE A 166 -14.78 -22.31 7.18
CA ILE A 166 -13.77 -23.36 7.28
C ILE A 166 -13.62 -23.77 8.74
N ASP A 167 -13.98 -25.01 9.08
CA ASP A 167 -13.97 -25.53 10.45
C ASP A 167 -12.55 -25.60 11.06
N ASN A 168 -11.51 -25.68 10.22
CA ASN A 168 -10.13 -25.69 10.69
C ASN A 168 -9.58 -24.27 10.81
N ASP A 169 -9.35 -23.79 12.03
CA ASP A 169 -8.92 -22.41 12.34
C ASP A 169 -7.65 -21.96 11.59
N ASN A 170 -6.66 -22.86 11.46
CA ASN A 170 -5.40 -22.55 10.76
C ASN A 170 -5.61 -22.44 9.25
N LEU A 171 -6.35 -23.37 8.67
CA LEU A 171 -6.70 -23.38 7.24
C LEU A 171 -7.64 -22.23 6.90
N GLY A 172 -8.60 -21.92 7.76
CA GLY A 172 -9.53 -20.81 7.62
C GLY A 172 -8.82 -19.46 7.64
N SER A 173 -7.85 -19.29 8.55
CA SER A 173 -7.04 -18.07 8.65
C SER A 173 -6.13 -17.90 7.44
N LEU A 174 -5.50 -18.98 6.96
CA LEU A 174 -4.64 -18.94 5.78
C LEU A 174 -5.44 -18.64 4.50
N ALA A 175 -6.50 -19.41 4.25
CA ALA A 175 -7.36 -19.20 3.08
C ALA A 175 -8.05 -17.84 3.12
N GLY A 176 -8.56 -17.44 4.29
CA GLY A 176 -9.14 -16.11 4.53
C GLY A 176 -8.16 -15.00 4.23
N GLY A 177 -6.92 -15.12 4.68
CA GLY A 177 -5.85 -14.12 4.41
C GLY A 177 -5.49 -14.00 2.93
N ILE A 178 -5.40 -15.13 2.20
CA ILE A 178 -5.13 -15.13 0.75
C ILE A 178 -6.28 -14.46 -0.01
N VAL A 179 -7.51 -14.87 0.25
CA VAL A 179 -8.70 -14.32 -0.43
C VAL A 179 -8.88 -12.85 -0.08
N ALA A 180 -8.73 -12.49 1.19
CA ALA A 180 -8.79 -11.11 1.65
C ALA A 180 -7.72 -10.24 0.97
N GLY A 181 -6.49 -10.75 0.85
CA GLY A 181 -5.42 -10.04 0.14
C GLY A 181 -5.75 -9.78 -1.33
N VAL A 182 -6.30 -10.76 -2.03
CA VAL A 182 -6.68 -10.61 -3.45
C VAL A 182 -7.89 -9.68 -3.60
N LEU A 183 -8.95 -9.90 -2.82
CA LEU A 183 -10.18 -9.09 -2.89
C LEU A 183 -9.99 -7.67 -2.37
N GLY A 184 -9.09 -7.50 -1.38
CA GLY A 184 -8.72 -6.18 -0.88
C GLY A 184 -7.87 -5.37 -1.86
N TRP A 185 -7.16 -5.99 -2.81
CA TRP A 185 -6.25 -5.30 -3.71
C TRP A 185 -6.69 -5.23 -5.17
N ALA A 186 -7.13 -6.33 -5.75
CA ALA A 186 -7.39 -6.41 -7.19
C ALA A 186 -8.48 -5.45 -7.69
N PRO A 187 -9.67 -5.35 -7.05
CA PRO A 187 -10.71 -4.44 -7.51
C PRO A 187 -10.35 -2.97 -7.32
N ILE A 188 -9.45 -2.67 -6.37
CA ILE A 188 -9.10 -1.31 -5.94
C ILE A 188 -7.86 -0.79 -6.65
N TYR A 189 -7.16 -1.66 -7.38
CA TYR A 189 -5.95 -1.29 -8.10
C TYR A 189 -6.08 -0.04 -9.00
N PRO A 190 -7.17 0.18 -9.75
CA PRO A 190 -7.37 1.41 -10.51
C PRO A 190 -7.32 2.68 -9.64
N LEU A 191 -7.93 2.64 -8.45
CA LEU A 191 -7.91 3.76 -7.50
C LEU A 191 -6.50 3.99 -6.94
N ASP A 192 -5.78 2.91 -6.65
CA ASP A 192 -4.38 2.98 -6.19
C ASP A 192 -3.45 3.57 -7.28
N ASN A 193 -3.70 3.25 -8.54
CA ASN A 193 -2.97 3.86 -9.66
C ASN A 193 -3.23 5.36 -9.75
N ILE A 194 -4.49 5.82 -9.65
CA ILE A 194 -4.85 7.24 -9.67
C ILE A 194 -4.23 7.96 -8.48
N LYS A 195 -4.29 7.37 -7.26
CA LYS A 195 -3.62 7.90 -6.06
C LYS A 195 -2.14 8.11 -6.33
N THR A 196 -1.46 7.08 -6.83
CA THR A 196 -0.01 7.14 -7.10
C THR A 196 0.30 8.26 -8.09
N ARG A 197 -0.46 8.41 -9.19
CA ARG A 197 -0.29 9.48 -10.17
C ARG A 197 -0.41 10.88 -9.56
N LEU A 198 -1.41 11.09 -8.70
CA LEU A 198 -1.61 12.37 -8.02
C LEU A 198 -0.49 12.69 -7.02
N GLN A 199 -0.06 11.69 -6.24
CA GLN A 199 1.01 11.87 -5.25
C GLN A 199 2.39 12.05 -5.88
N THR A 200 2.62 11.47 -7.07
CA THR A 200 3.89 11.59 -7.80
C THR A 200 3.94 12.79 -8.74
N ASP A 201 2.84 13.51 -8.88
CA ASP A 201 2.75 14.69 -9.75
C ASP A 201 3.42 15.91 -9.11
N THR A 202 4.71 16.09 -9.40
CA THR A 202 5.50 17.26 -8.97
C THR A 202 5.29 18.48 -9.89
N ASN A 203 4.83 18.26 -11.12
CA ASN A 203 4.69 19.31 -12.15
C ASN A 203 3.29 19.92 -12.22
N ASN A 204 2.40 19.60 -11.27
CA ASN A 204 1.01 20.05 -11.26
C ASN A 204 0.24 19.74 -12.55
N LYS A 205 0.54 18.59 -13.17
CA LYS A 205 -0.16 18.10 -14.37
C LYS A 205 -1.63 17.85 -14.12
N TYR A 206 -1.96 17.43 -12.90
CA TYR A 206 -3.33 17.12 -12.48
C TYR A 206 -3.83 18.10 -11.43
N THR A 207 -5.01 18.69 -11.68
CA THR A 207 -5.65 19.62 -10.75
C THR A 207 -6.50 18.90 -9.71
N CYS A 208 -7.14 17.80 -10.08
CA CYS A 208 -7.98 16.98 -9.20
C CYS A 208 -8.06 15.52 -9.68
N VAL A 209 -8.74 14.67 -8.90
CA VAL A 209 -8.94 13.25 -9.20
C VAL A 209 -9.61 13.05 -10.57
N LEU A 210 -10.68 13.79 -10.86
CA LEU A 210 -11.42 13.69 -12.13
C LEU A 210 -10.58 14.10 -13.34
N ASP A 211 -9.76 15.15 -13.17
CA ASP A 211 -8.82 15.58 -14.21
C ASP A 211 -7.76 14.51 -14.49
N CYS A 212 -7.24 13.87 -13.45
CA CYS A 212 -6.32 12.74 -13.58
C CYS A 212 -6.97 11.57 -14.35
N ILE A 213 -8.20 11.21 -14.01
CA ILE A 213 -8.94 10.17 -14.72
C ILE A 213 -9.11 10.51 -16.20
N ARG A 214 -9.63 11.70 -16.50
CA ARG A 214 -9.88 12.16 -17.88
C ARG A 214 -8.60 12.18 -18.71
N LYS A 215 -7.54 12.76 -18.18
CA LYS A 215 -6.23 12.81 -18.86
C LYS A 215 -5.64 11.42 -19.08
N THR A 216 -5.78 10.51 -18.10
CA THR A 216 -5.30 9.12 -18.24
C THR A 216 -6.06 8.39 -19.34
N ILE A 217 -7.41 8.51 -19.40
CA ILE A 217 -8.22 7.91 -20.44
C ILE A 217 -7.83 8.47 -21.81
N HIS A 218 -7.64 9.77 -21.91
CA HIS A 218 -7.30 10.41 -23.18
C HIS A 218 -5.89 10.04 -23.70
N THR A 219 -4.91 9.89 -22.80
CA THR A 219 -3.51 9.65 -23.21
C THR A 219 -3.15 8.15 -23.28
N GLU A 220 -3.68 7.32 -22.40
CA GLU A 220 -3.29 5.91 -22.26
C GLU A 220 -4.47 4.94 -22.44
N GLY A 221 -5.70 5.47 -22.52
CA GLY A 221 -6.91 4.67 -22.52
C GLY A 221 -7.17 4.00 -21.17
N TYR A 222 -8.17 3.11 -21.12
CA TYR A 222 -8.51 2.36 -19.90
C TYR A 222 -7.38 1.45 -19.40
N ARG A 223 -6.50 1.00 -20.30
CA ARG A 223 -5.31 0.18 -19.94
C ARG A 223 -4.31 0.93 -19.07
N GLY A 224 -4.31 2.28 -19.10
CA GLY A 224 -3.48 3.12 -18.25
C GLY A 224 -3.67 2.87 -16.75
N PHE A 225 -4.89 2.50 -16.33
CA PHE A 225 -5.19 2.18 -14.92
C PHE A 225 -4.61 0.84 -14.46
N GLY A 226 -4.23 -0.05 -15.39
CA GLY A 226 -3.53 -1.31 -15.10
C GLY A 226 -2.01 -1.19 -15.01
N ASN A 227 -1.46 -0.01 -15.27
CA ASN A 227 -0.01 0.20 -15.24
C ASN A 227 0.55 -0.04 -13.83
N GLY A 228 1.54 -0.92 -13.72
CA GLY A 228 2.12 -1.32 -12.44
C GLY A 228 1.38 -2.45 -11.70
N PHE A 229 0.34 -3.05 -12.28
CA PHE A 229 -0.39 -4.18 -11.68
C PHE A 229 0.49 -5.43 -11.54
N ILE A 230 1.33 -5.72 -12.54
CA ILE A 230 2.23 -6.89 -12.53
C ILE A 230 3.21 -6.85 -11.34
N PRO A 231 3.97 -5.76 -11.08
CA PRO A 231 4.81 -5.67 -9.88
C PRO A 231 4.01 -5.85 -8.57
N CYS A 232 2.76 -5.39 -8.53
CA CYS A 232 1.90 -5.53 -7.37
C CYS A 232 1.54 -7.00 -7.10
N ILE A 233 1.17 -7.77 -8.14
CA ILE A 233 0.88 -9.20 -8.01
C ILE A 233 2.13 -9.99 -7.61
N ILE A 234 3.27 -9.75 -8.29
CA ILE A 234 4.54 -10.42 -7.96
C ILE A 234 4.92 -10.14 -6.50
N ARG A 235 4.75 -8.88 -6.05
CA ARG A 235 4.94 -8.50 -4.65
C ARG A 235 4.08 -9.34 -3.72
N ALA A 236 2.78 -9.47 -4.00
CA ALA A 236 1.86 -10.21 -3.14
C ALA A 236 2.28 -11.68 -2.99
N ILE A 237 2.69 -12.33 -4.08
CA ILE A 237 3.11 -13.73 -4.08
C ILE A 237 4.42 -13.94 -3.30
N ILE A 238 5.38 -13.03 -3.46
CA ILE A 238 6.70 -13.18 -2.83
C ILE A 238 6.67 -12.77 -1.36
N VAL A 239 5.99 -11.68 -1.02
CA VAL A 239 6.07 -11.06 0.30
C VAL A 239 5.26 -11.81 1.35
N ASN A 240 4.10 -12.37 0.99
CA ASN A 240 3.23 -13.04 1.96
C ASN A 240 3.90 -14.20 2.73
N PRO A 241 4.70 -15.09 2.11
CA PRO A 241 5.41 -16.12 2.85
C PRO A 241 6.36 -15.57 3.93
N PHE A 242 7.06 -14.47 3.62
CA PHE A 242 7.97 -13.84 4.58
C PHE A 242 7.22 -13.18 5.75
N ILE A 243 6.03 -12.66 5.52
CA ILE A 243 5.16 -12.12 6.59
C ILE A 243 4.80 -13.23 7.58
N PHE A 244 4.35 -14.39 7.08
CA PHE A 244 4.00 -15.52 7.94
C PHE A 244 5.20 -16.05 8.72
N LEU A 245 6.33 -16.29 8.04
CA LEU A 245 7.55 -16.75 8.71
C LEU A 245 7.99 -15.79 9.81
N ALA A 246 7.99 -14.49 9.54
CA ALA A 246 8.38 -13.48 10.53
C ALA A 246 7.39 -13.42 11.70
N TYR A 247 6.09 -13.57 11.43
CA TYR A 247 5.07 -13.64 12.47
C TYR A 247 5.28 -14.85 13.39
N GLU A 248 5.46 -16.04 12.82
CA GLU A 248 5.71 -17.27 13.59
C GLU A 248 6.97 -17.19 14.45
N VAL A 249 8.05 -16.63 13.90
CA VAL A 249 9.27 -16.37 14.65
C VAL A 249 9.00 -15.42 15.82
N GLY A 250 8.26 -14.34 15.60
CA GLY A 250 7.91 -13.38 16.65
C GLY A 250 7.08 -14.01 17.77
N VAL A 251 6.05 -14.78 17.42
CA VAL A 251 5.19 -15.46 18.40
C VAL A 251 5.94 -16.55 19.17
N LYS A 252 6.93 -17.21 18.55
CA LYS A 252 7.69 -18.29 19.18
C LYS A 252 8.74 -17.81 20.17
N TYR A 253 9.36 -16.65 19.92
CA TYR A 253 10.51 -16.18 20.70
C TYR A 253 10.18 -15.06 21.70
N PHE A 254 9.03 -14.44 21.62
CA PHE A 254 8.52 -13.40 22.52
C PHE A 254 7.19 -13.80 23.18
#